data_1bc52d262f4587c7e31864220b30c3e6
#
_entry.id   1bc52d262f4587c7e31864220b30c3e6
#
_cell.length_a   1.000
_cell.length_b   1.000
_cell.length_c   1.000
_cell.angle_alpha   90.00
_cell.angle_beta   90.00
_cell.angle_gamma   90.00
#
_symmetry.space_group_name_H-M   'P 1'
#
loop_
_entity.id
_entity.type
_entity.pdbx_description
1 polymer ?
#
loop_
_entity_poly.entity_id
_entity_poly.type
_entity_poly.pdbx_seq_one_letter_code
_entity_poly.pdbx_strand_id
1 'polypeptide(L)'
;LWRRYEEKLLEHMRRFREVGAEVKHILREIDPDVREFVFGSVVRGRFTAASDIDILVVTDDLSKKYEMMVEVYRRVEAPVELHITTPEKYRSWYSRFIPVDELVEI
;
A
#
# COMPACT_ATOMS: atom_id res chain seq x y z
N LEU A 1 -23.61 -14.63 3.88
CA LEU A 1 -22.50 -14.24 4.74
C LEU A 1 -21.17 -14.25 4.01
N TRP A 2 -20.82 -15.37 3.44
CA TRP A 2 -19.59 -15.52 2.70
C TRP A 2 -19.52 -14.58 1.49
N ARG A 3 -20.60 -14.47 0.73
CA ARG A 3 -20.69 -13.59 -0.42
C ARG A 3 -20.52 -12.11 -0.06
N ARG A 4 -21.08 -11.67 1.08
CA ARG A 4 -20.91 -10.30 1.56
C ARG A 4 -19.46 -10.00 1.91
N TYR A 5 -18.78 -10.96 2.49
CA TYR A 5 -17.37 -10.81 2.83
C TYR A 5 -16.52 -10.66 1.56
N GLU A 6 -16.76 -11.50 0.55
CA GLU A 6 -16.06 -11.41 -0.73
C GLU A 6 -16.35 -10.09 -1.43
N GLU A 7 -17.60 -9.65 -1.46
CA GLU A 7 -17.98 -8.37 -2.07
C GLU A 7 -17.28 -7.20 -1.39
N LYS A 8 -17.15 -7.24 -0.09
CA LYS A 8 -16.46 -6.20 0.67
C LYS A 8 -14.97 -6.16 0.33
N LEU A 9 -14.33 -7.32 0.21
CA LEU A 9 -12.94 -7.41 -0.20
C LEU A 9 -12.73 -6.85 -1.61
N LEU A 10 -13.59 -7.24 -2.55
CA LEU A 10 -13.54 -6.74 -3.92
C LEU A 10 -13.76 -5.23 -3.99
N GLU A 11 -14.64 -4.69 -3.15
CA GLU A 11 -14.86 -3.26 -3.07
C GLU A 11 -13.61 -2.52 -2.61
N HIS A 12 -12.90 -3.05 -1.61
CA HIS A 12 -11.62 -2.48 -1.20
C HIS A 12 -10.62 -2.44 -2.36
N MET A 13 -10.57 -3.50 -3.17
CA MET A 13 -9.69 -3.55 -4.34
C MET A 13 -10.03 -2.47 -5.37
N ARG A 14 -11.33 -2.29 -5.66
CA ARG A 14 -11.78 -1.26 -6.60
C ARG A 14 -11.46 0.14 -6.11
N ARG A 15 -11.46 0.33 -4.80
CA ARG A 15 -11.23 1.63 -4.13
C ARG A 15 -9.80 1.74 -3.58
N PHE A 16 -8.85 1.15 -4.26
CA PHE A 16 -7.47 1.09 -3.77
C PHE A 16 -6.85 2.48 -3.54
N ARG A 17 -7.27 3.50 -4.30
CA ARG A 17 -6.77 4.86 -4.08
C ARG A 17 -7.25 5.44 -2.76
N GLU A 18 -8.49 5.15 -2.39
CA GLU A 18 -9.06 5.57 -1.12
C GLU A 18 -8.39 4.83 0.04
N VAL A 19 -8.15 3.54 -0.13
CA VAL A 19 -7.40 2.74 0.86
C VAL A 19 -5.99 3.29 1.00
N GLY A 20 -5.33 3.58 -0.12
CA GLY A 20 -4.01 4.20 -0.12
C GLY A 20 -3.99 5.55 0.61
N ALA A 21 -5.02 6.37 0.42
CA ALA A 21 -5.13 7.65 1.10
C ALA A 21 -5.28 7.49 2.61
N GLU A 22 -6.05 6.51 3.05
CA GLU A 22 -6.19 6.17 4.47
C GLU A 22 -4.85 5.76 5.07
N VAL A 23 -4.14 4.88 4.38
CA VAL A 23 -2.81 4.43 4.80
C VAL A 23 -1.84 5.61 4.87
N LYS A 24 -1.84 6.48 3.88
CA LYS A 24 -0.98 7.65 3.85
C LYS A 24 -1.22 8.58 5.03
N HIS A 25 -2.48 8.78 5.38
CA HIS A 25 -2.83 9.60 6.54
C HIS A 25 -2.19 9.07 7.82
N ILE A 26 -2.25 7.76 8.02
CA ILE A 26 -1.64 7.09 9.17
C ILE A 26 -0.11 7.23 9.12
N LEU A 27 0.48 6.94 7.97
CA LEU A 27 1.94 7.00 7.81
C LEU A 27 2.49 8.39 8.06
N ARG A 28 1.78 9.43 7.65
CA ARG A 28 2.21 10.81 7.84
C ARG A 28 2.11 11.31 9.27
N GLU A 29 1.38 10.64 10.12
CA GLU A 29 1.44 10.88 11.55
C GLU A 29 2.81 10.47 12.13
N ILE A 30 3.45 9.49 11.49
CA ILE A 30 4.73 8.91 11.94
C ILE A 30 5.90 9.58 11.22
N ASP A 31 5.79 9.76 9.91
CA ASP A 31 6.80 10.41 9.07
C ASP A 31 6.11 11.33 8.07
N PRO A 32 6.16 12.67 8.31
CA PRO A 32 5.48 13.65 7.45
C PRO A 32 5.99 13.68 6.01
N ASP A 33 7.21 13.20 5.76
CA ASP A 33 7.85 13.25 4.45
C ASP A 33 7.74 11.96 3.67
N VAL A 34 7.03 10.97 4.18
CA VAL A 34 6.86 9.68 3.52
C VAL A 34 6.19 9.84 2.16
N ARG A 35 6.67 9.05 1.20
CA ARG A 35 6.00 8.88 -0.10
C ARG A 35 5.37 7.51 -0.15
N GLU A 36 4.24 7.41 -0.82
CA GLU A 36 3.48 6.18 -0.89
C GLU A 36 2.98 5.92 -2.30
N PHE A 37 3.06 4.66 -2.73
CA PHE A 37 2.59 4.20 -4.04
C PHE A 37 1.77 2.93 -3.84
N VAL A 38 0.75 2.77 -4.67
CA VAL A 38 0.04 1.49 -4.79
C VAL A 38 0.51 0.83 -6.08
N PHE A 39 0.76 -0.47 -6.04
CA PHE A 39 1.22 -1.22 -7.20
C PHE A 39 0.66 -2.64 -7.21
N GLY A 40 1.05 -3.41 -8.21
CA GLY A 40 0.70 -4.82 -8.29
C GLY A 40 -0.65 -5.09 -8.96
N SER A 41 -1.23 -6.24 -8.64
CA SER A 41 -2.43 -6.75 -9.33
C SER A 41 -3.63 -5.81 -9.24
N VAL A 42 -3.77 -5.09 -8.12
CA VAL A 42 -4.89 -4.18 -7.92
C VAL A 42 -4.88 -3.03 -8.93
N VAL A 43 -3.69 -2.52 -9.24
CA VAL A 43 -3.52 -1.44 -10.23
C VAL A 43 -3.80 -1.94 -11.64
N ARG A 44 -3.39 -3.18 -11.93
CA ARG A 44 -3.63 -3.80 -13.23
C ARG A 44 -5.08 -4.24 -13.46
N GLY A 45 -5.92 -4.14 -12.44
CA GLY A 45 -7.30 -4.64 -12.52
C GLY A 45 -7.40 -6.17 -12.54
N ARG A 46 -6.37 -6.88 -12.13
CA ARG A 46 -6.29 -8.35 -12.12
C ARG A 46 -6.28 -8.85 -10.68
N PHE A 47 -7.37 -8.67 -9.99
CA PHE A 47 -7.46 -9.04 -8.59
C PHE A 47 -8.67 -9.94 -8.33
N THR A 48 -8.60 -10.68 -7.23
CA THR A 48 -9.69 -11.49 -6.68
C THR A 48 -9.93 -11.06 -5.24
N ALA A 49 -10.95 -11.66 -4.59
CA ALA A 49 -11.20 -11.42 -3.17
C ALA A 49 -10.05 -11.86 -2.26
N ALA A 50 -9.14 -12.70 -2.77
CA ALA A 50 -7.97 -13.17 -2.03
C ALA A 50 -6.72 -12.31 -2.25
N SER A 51 -6.82 -11.27 -3.09
CA SER A 51 -5.68 -10.38 -3.37
C SER A 51 -5.43 -9.41 -2.22
N ASP A 52 -4.18 -8.95 -2.12
CA ASP A 52 -3.80 -7.85 -1.24
C ASP A 52 -3.59 -6.58 -2.05
N ILE A 53 -3.70 -5.44 -1.39
CA ILE A 53 -3.31 -4.16 -1.97
C ILE A 53 -1.86 -3.92 -1.62
N ASP A 54 -0.97 -4.00 -2.62
CA ASP A 54 0.46 -3.78 -2.41
C ASP A 54 0.76 -2.29 -2.32
N ILE A 55 1.35 -1.88 -1.21
CA ILE A 55 1.68 -0.48 -0.95
C ILE A 55 3.18 -0.36 -0.72
N LEU A 56 3.82 0.45 -1.55
CA LEU A 56 5.23 0.79 -1.41
C LEU A 56 5.35 2.09 -0.63
N VAL A 57 6.10 2.06 0.46
CA VAL A 57 6.33 3.20 1.35
C VAL A 57 7.80 3.57 1.29
N VAL A 58 8.09 4.81 0.94
CA VAL A 58 9.46 5.32 0.86
C VAL A 58 9.69 6.29 2.00
N THR A 59 10.61 5.94 2.89
CA THR A 59 10.96 6.75 4.07
C THR A 59 12.47 6.90 4.20
N ASP A 60 12.92 8.06 4.68
CA ASP A 60 14.32 8.30 4.99
C ASP A 60 14.76 7.64 6.30
N ASP A 61 13.81 7.19 7.10
CA ASP A 61 14.08 6.64 8.43
C ASP A 61 13.44 5.27 8.62
N LEU A 62 14.20 4.22 8.32
CA LEU A 62 13.74 2.84 8.49
C LEU A 62 13.52 2.45 9.95
N SER A 63 14.00 3.22 10.91
CA SER A 63 13.73 2.94 12.33
C SER A 63 12.24 3.03 12.66
N LYS A 64 11.47 3.75 11.84
CA LYS A 64 10.03 3.91 12.00
C LYS A 64 9.21 2.80 11.34
N LYS A 65 9.86 1.88 10.65
CA LYS A 65 9.20 0.81 9.88
C LYS A 65 8.22 0.00 10.73
N TYR A 66 8.65 -0.40 11.90
CA TYR A 66 7.83 -1.25 12.76
C TYR A 66 6.57 -0.54 13.24
N GLU A 67 6.72 0.71 13.66
CA GLU A 67 5.60 1.55 14.07
C GLU A 67 4.60 1.75 12.93
N MET A 68 5.10 1.99 11.72
CA MET A 68 4.27 2.13 10.53
C MET A 68 3.44 0.87 10.28
N MET A 69 4.07 -0.30 10.31
CA MET A 69 3.39 -1.57 10.10
C MET A 69 2.32 -1.83 11.15
N VAL A 70 2.66 -1.64 12.42
CA VAL A 70 1.73 -1.86 13.52
C VAL A 70 0.50 -0.95 13.40
N GLU A 71 0.73 0.35 13.16
CA GLU A 71 -0.38 1.31 13.11
C GLU A 71 -1.27 1.09 11.89
N VAL A 72 -0.71 0.79 10.74
CA VAL A 72 -1.50 0.52 9.54
C VAL A 72 -2.30 -0.77 9.69
N TYR A 73 -1.66 -1.87 10.08
CA TYR A 73 -2.36 -3.15 10.19
C TYR A 73 -3.40 -3.16 11.31
N ARG A 74 -3.21 -2.33 12.33
CA ARG A 74 -4.21 -2.21 13.41
C ARG A 74 -5.44 -1.38 13.00
N ARG A 75 -5.25 -0.37 12.15
CA ARG A 75 -6.27 0.64 11.88
C ARG A 75 -6.97 0.49 10.53
N VAL A 76 -6.33 -0.15 9.56
CA VAL A 76 -6.88 -0.29 8.21
C VAL A 76 -7.57 -1.63 8.06
N GLU A 77 -8.85 -1.60 7.69
CA GLU A 77 -9.64 -2.81 7.53
C GLU A 77 -9.29 -3.56 6.24
N ALA A 78 -8.99 -2.82 5.17
CA ALA A 78 -8.66 -3.41 3.88
C ALA A 78 -7.38 -4.26 3.95
N PRO A 79 -7.30 -5.35 3.14
CA PRO A 79 -6.11 -6.19 3.12
C PRO A 79 -4.97 -5.49 2.38
N VAL A 80 -4.06 -4.90 3.13
CA VAL A 80 -2.88 -4.21 2.58
C VAL A 80 -1.61 -4.97 2.93
N GLU A 81 -0.63 -4.91 2.04
CA GLU A 81 0.70 -5.41 2.27
C GLU A 81 1.69 -4.26 2.10
N LEU A 82 2.38 -3.90 3.17
CA LEU A 82 3.33 -2.80 3.15
C LEU A 82 4.73 -3.27 2.78
N HIS A 83 5.33 -2.56 1.84
CA HIS A 83 6.72 -2.73 1.43
C HIS A 83 7.44 -1.43 1.76
N ILE A 84 8.16 -1.39 2.87
CA ILE A 84 8.77 -0.16 3.37
C ILE A 84 10.25 -0.14 2.99
N THR A 85 10.69 0.94 2.35
CA THR A 85 12.02 1.06 1.82
C THR A 85 12.56 2.49 1.93
N THR A 86 13.82 2.68 1.56
CA THR A 86 14.47 3.99 1.50
C THR A 86 14.39 4.57 0.10
N PRO A 87 14.56 5.90 -0.07
CA PRO A 87 14.65 6.51 -1.40
C PRO A 87 15.73 5.88 -2.28
N GLU A 88 16.86 5.53 -1.70
CA GLU A 88 17.97 4.91 -2.42
C GLU A 88 17.58 3.55 -2.99
N LYS A 89 16.99 2.67 -2.16
CA LYS A 89 16.56 1.36 -2.58
C LYS A 89 15.38 1.43 -3.54
N TYR A 90 14.50 2.42 -3.38
CA TYR A 90 13.44 2.67 -4.34
C TYR A 90 14.03 2.93 -5.73
N ARG A 91 15.02 3.82 -5.84
CA ARG A 91 15.65 4.17 -7.12
C ARG A 91 16.44 3.02 -7.72
N SER A 92 17.17 2.24 -6.90
CA SER A 92 18.07 1.20 -7.38
C SER A 92 17.39 -0.16 -7.59
N TRP A 93 16.30 -0.42 -6.91
CA TRP A 93 15.65 -1.73 -6.92
C TRP A 93 14.23 -1.66 -7.44
N TYR A 94 13.33 -1.03 -6.67
CA TYR A 94 11.90 -1.07 -6.98
C TYR A 94 11.54 -0.45 -8.32
N SER A 95 12.17 0.65 -8.68
CA SER A 95 11.92 1.31 -9.96
C SER A 95 12.28 0.48 -11.18
N ARG A 96 13.13 -0.53 -11.00
CA ARG A 96 13.52 -1.45 -12.08
C ARG A 96 12.51 -2.58 -12.28
N PHE A 97 11.81 -2.98 -11.23
CA PHE A 97 10.96 -4.16 -11.26
C PHE A 97 9.48 -3.84 -11.34
N ILE A 98 9.09 -2.61 -11.01
CA ILE A 98 7.71 -2.19 -11.10
C ILE A 98 7.58 -1.24 -12.31
N PRO A 99 6.82 -1.65 -13.35
CA PRO A 99 6.57 -0.76 -14.48
C PRO A 99 5.93 0.56 -14.03
N VAL A 100 6.33 1.66 -14.66
CA VAL A 100 5.85 3.00 -14.30
C VAL A 100 4.33 3.12 -14.36
N ASP A 101 3.71 2.46 -15.35
CA ASP A 101 2.25 2.46 -15.52
C ASP A 101 1.51 1.59 -14.51
N GLU A 102 2.24 0.79 -13.72
CA GLU A 102 1.68 -0.03 -12.65
C GLU A 102 1.99 0.51 -11.26
N LEU A 103 2.54 1.70 -11.18
CA LEU A 103 2.92 2.36 -9.93
C LEU A 103 2.13 3.66 -9.80
N VAL A 104 1.20 3.69 -8.86
CA VAL A 104 0.31 4.83 -8.66
C VAL A 104 0.70 5.55 -7.38
N GLU A 105 1.24 6.76 -7.51
CA GLU A 105 1.55 7.57 -6.33
C GLU A 105 0.28 8.14 -5.73
N ILE A 106 0.17 7.98 -4.41
CA ILE A 106 -0.96 8.47 -3.64
C ILE A 106 -0.67 9.85 -3.06
#